data_5c1d8d0d63b3cbcd9ac723fe828ec7d1
#
_entry.id   5c1d8d0d63b3cbcd9ac723fe828ec7d1
#
_cell.length_a   1.000
_cell.length_b   1.000
_cell.length_c   1.000
_cell.angle_alpha   90.00
_cell.angle_beta   90.00
_cell.angle_gamma   90.00
#
_symmetry.space_group_name_H-M   'P 1'
#
loop_
_entity.id
_entity.type
_entity.pdbx_description
1 polymer ?
#
loop_
_entity_poly.entity_id
_entity_poly.type
_entity_poly.pdbx_seq_one_letter_code
_entity_poly.pdbx_strand_id
1 'polypeptide(L)'
;VVTGQVDFIGLDTQSALINQATQKAIVDYSYFNIPEGGSVVFNQPNSNAAILNRITGADPSLLNGTLTANGQVFFVNPAGVTFGANSVIRADVFMAAAGQMSNEDFLNNIQNFSLTGNIENLGSIQTENEVGLFGQQVVNNGEIVSNNGYAIVASGDEIHVRQGGTGLSVDVTEAAEGSKNGIGIKNLGTVDGEEVMFSAGDAFATAIQQSGTVKARKSAKILSDGGVVDVSGGITAR
;
A
#
# COMPACT_ATOMS: atom_id res chain seq x y z
N VAL A 1 -19.03 1.75 10.75
CA VAL A 1 -18.08 2.78 11.20
C VAL A 1 -17.68 2.50 12.62
N VAL A 2 -16.38 2.40 12.89
CA VAL A 2 -15.82 2.17 14.23
C VAL A 2 -15.52 3.49 14.93
N THR A 3 -14.94 4.44 14.19
CA THR A 3 -14.56 5.76 14.71
C THR A 3 -14.78 6.82 13.63
N GLY A 4 -15.14 8.03 14.04
CA GLY A 4 -15.40 9.15 13.13
C GLY A 4 -16.83 9.17 12.60
N GLN A 5 -17.08 10.05 11.65
CA GLN A 5 -18.37 10.20 10.96
C GLN A 5 -18.17 9.96 9.47
N VAL A 6 -18.87 8.97 8.95
CA VAL A 6 -18.81 8.54 7.54
C VAL A 6 -20.19 8.17 7.07
N ASP A 7 -20.60 8.76 5.95
CA ASP A 7 -21.84 8.45 5.25
C ASP A 7 -21.53 7.74 3.93
N PHE A 8 -22.33 6.75 3.59
CA PHE A 8 -22.17 5.91 2.43
C PHE A 8 -23.34 6.10 1.46
N ILE A 9 -23.03 6.27 0.19
CA ILE A 9 -24.01 6.37 -0.89
C ILE A 9 -23.61 5.38 -1.98
N GLY A 10 -24.53 4.55 -2.43
CA GLY A 10 -24.37 3.68 -3.59
C GLY A 10 -23.44 2.47 -3.37
N LEU A 11 -23.25 1.97 -2.15
CA LEU A 11 -22.38 0.82 -1.88
C LEU A 11 -22.73 -0.44 -2.70
N ASP A 12 -24.01 -0.64 -3.04
CA ASP A 12 -24.47 -1.78 -3.82
C ASP A 12 -24.58 -1.47 -5.32
N THR A 13 -23.96 -0.40 -5.77
CA THR A 13 -23.97 0.03 -7.18
C THR A 13 -22.55 0.04 -7.75
N GLN A 14 -22.45 0.33 -9.06
CA GLN A 14 -21.13 0.50 -9.71
C GLN A 14 -20.39 1.77 -9.26
N SER A 15 -21.07 2.70 -8.57
CA SER A 15 -20.47 3.97 -8.14
C SER A 15 -20.81 4.23 -6.68
N ALA A 16 -19.84 4.14 -5.81
CA ALA A 16 -19.98 4.43 -4.39
C ALA A 16 -19.32 5.76 -4.02
N LEU A 17 -19.97 6.50 -3.13
CA LEU A 17 -19.44 7.72 -2.52
C LEU A 17 -19.35 7.51 -1.01
N ILE A 18 -18.19 7.73 -0.45
CA ILE A 18 -17.87 7.64 0.98
C ILE A 18 -17.54 9.04 1.47
N ASN A 19 -18.49 9.67 2.16
CA ASN A 19 -18.35 11.01 2.70
C ASN A 19 -17.82 10.93 4.13
N GLN A 20 -16.59 11.35 4.36
CA GLN A 20 -15.99 11.47 5.69
C GLN A 20 -16.15 12.90 6.19
N ALA A 21 -16.74 13.08 7.36
CA ALA A 21 -16.93 14.40 7.96
C ALA A 21 -15.86 14.75 9.01
N THR A 22 -15.17 13.76 9.58
CA THR A 22 -14.15 13.94 10.62
C THR A 22 -12.74 13.83 10.04
N GLN A 23 -11.72 14.40 10.73
CA GLN A 23 -10.33 14.34 10.31
C GLN A 23 -9.77 12.91 10.26
N LYS A 24 -10.25 12.04 11.16
CA LYS A 24 -9.94 10.62 11.15
C LYS A 24 -11.20 9.79 11.21
N ALA A 25 -11.23 8.70 10.47
CA ALA A 25 -12.29 7.72 10.49
C ALA A 25 -11.72 6.30 10.38
N ILE A 26 -12.40 5.35 11.01
CA ILE A 26 -12.11 3.90 10.89
C ILE A 26 -13.40 3.21 10.50
N VAL A 27 -13.35 2.46 9.43
CA VAL A 27 -14.48 1.68 8.92
C VAL A 27 -14.07 0.23 8.72
N ASP A 28 -14.86 -0.67 9.31
CA ASP A 28 -14.74 -2.10 9.09
C ASP A 28 -15.76 -2.54 8.03
N TYR A 29 -15.28 -3.35 7.09
CA TYR A 29 -16.07 -3.95 6.03
C TYR A 29 -15.97 -5.48 6.11
N SER A 30 -17.03 -6.19 5.82
CA SER A 30 -16.96 -7.65 5.63
C SER A 30 -16.25 -8.02 4.33
N TYR A 31 -16.37 -7.18 3.31
CA TYR A 31 -15.63 -7.26 2.04
C TYR A 31 -15.55 -5.87 1.40
N PHE A 32 -14.54 -5.66 0.57
CA PHE A 32 -14.40 -4.43 -0.22
C PHE A 32 -13.78 -4.78 -1.56
N ASN A 33 -14.60 -4.68 -2.60
CA ASN A 33 -14.19 -4.90 -3.98
C ASN A 33 -14.66 -3.74 -4.86
N ILE A 34 -13.92 -3.44 -5.92
CA ILE A 34 -14.34 -2.50 -6.97
C ILE A 34 -14.35 -3.29 -8.29
N PRO A 35 -15.52 -3.57 -8.86
CA PRO A 35 -15.59 -4.29 -10.12
C PRO A 35 -15.03 -3.46 -11.27
N GLU A 36 -14.74 -4.10 -12.38
CA GLU A 36 -14.33 -3.40 -13.62
C GLU A 36 -15.41 -2.41 -14.04
N GLY A 37 -15.01 -1.18 -14.39
CA GLY A 37 -15.92 -0.06 -14.67
C GLY A 37 -16.61 0.52 -13.43
N GLY A 38 -16.38 -0.06 -12.25
CA GLY A 38 -16.87 0.50 -10.98
C GLY A 38 -16.02 1.63 -10.46
N SER A 39 -16.55 2.44 -9.56
CA SER A 39 -15.85 3.55 -8.93
C SER A 39 -16.21 3.72 -7.47
N VAL A 40 -15.20 4.10 -6.67
CA VAL A 40 -15.38 4.53 -5.28
C VAL A 40 -14.70 5.89 -5.12
N VAL A 41 -15.45 6.84 -4.58
CA VAL A 41 -14.94 8.19 -4.28
C VAL A 41 -14.96 8.39 -2.78
N PHE A 42 -13.82 8.74 -2.21
CA PHE A 42 -13.69 9.22 -0.84
C PHE A 42 -13.68 10.74 -0.86
N ASN A 43 -14.75 11.33 -0.34
CA ASN A 43 -14.86 12.77 -0.14
C ASN A 43 -14.53 13.08 1.32
N GLN A 44 -13.36 13.64 1.55
CA GLN A 44 -12.78 13.88 2.86
C GLN A 44 -12.71 15.39 3.15
N PRO A 45 -12.66 15.83 4.42
CA PRO A 45 -12.64 17.25 4.77
C PRO A 45 -11.49 18.06 4.13
N ASN A 46 -10.33 17.44 3.98
CA ASN A 46 -9.13 18.03 3.37
C ASN A 46 -8.07 16.94 3.10
N SER A 47 -6.94 17.30 2.51
CA SER A 47 -5.86 16.36 2.17
C SER A 47 -5.19 15.68 3.39
N ASN A 48 -5.25 16.28 4.57
CA ASN A 48 -4.71 15.70 5.80
C ASN A 48 -5.71 14.77 6.53
N ALA A 49 -6.97 14.74 6.07
CA ALA A 49 -7.96 13.82 6.64
C ALA A 49 -7.64 12.39 6.21
N ALA A 50 -7.71 11.46 7.17
CA ALA A 50 -7.33 10.08 6.96
C ALA A 50 -8.48 9.12 7.28
N ILE A 51 -8.63 8.07 6.45
CA ILE A 51 -9.57 6.98 6.68
C ILE A 51 -8.84 5.64 6.65
N LEU A 52 -9.07 4.82 7.69
CA LEU A 52 -8.66 3.42 7.72
C LEU A 52 -9.84 2.55 7.28
N ASN A 53 -9.69 1.91 6.14
CA ASN A 53 -10.62 0.91 5.61
C ASN A 53 -10.06 -0.47 5.93
N ARG A 54 -10.71 -1.16 6.87
CA ARG A 54 -10.27 -2.47 7.33
C ARG A 54 -11.26 -3.54 6.90
N ILE A 55 -10.76 -4.54 6.17
CA ILE A 55 -11.54 -5.69 5.75
C ILE A 55 -11.38 -6.78 6.80
N THR A 56 -12.52 -7.26 7.32
CA THR A 56 -12.58 -8.25 8.41
C THR A 56 -13.02 -9.63 7.94
N GLY A 57 -13.43 -9.75 6.67
CA GLY A 57 -13.78 -11.03 6.06
C GLY A 57 -12.54 -11.84 5.64
N ALA A 58 -12.78 -13.05 5.16
CA ALA A 58 -11.72 -14.00 4.83
C ALA A 58 -11.25 -13.91 3.35
N ASP A 59 -11.95 -13.14 2.52
CA ASP A 59 -11.64 -13.08 1.09
C ASP A 59 -10.71 -11.90 0.77
N PRO A 60 -9.78 -12.07 -0.20
CA PRO A 60 -8.95 -10.96 -0.66
C PRO A 60 -9.80 -9.87 -1.33
N SER A 61 -9.29 -8.64 -1.30
CA SER A 61 -9.89 -7.53 -2.02
C SER A 61 -9.43 -7.49 -3.47
N LEU A 62 -10.41 -7.37 -4.40
CA LEU A 62 -10.18 -7.22 -5.82
C LEU A 62 -10.59 -5.82 -6.25
N LEU A 63 -9.61 -4.95 -6.51
CA LEU A 63 -9.81 -3.58 -6.93
C LEU A 63 -9.56 -3.48 -8.44
N ASN A 64 -10.59 -3.71 -9.27
CA ASN A 64 -10.50 -3.71 -10.73
C ASN A 64 -10.99 -2.43 -11.39
N GLY A 65 -11.56 -1.50 -10.60
CA GLY A 65 -12.09 -0.22 -11.05
C GLY A 65 -11.30 0.98 -10.52
N THR A 66 -11.98 2.10 -10.36
CA THR A 66 -11.38 3.37 -9.97
C THR A 66 -11.65 3.67 -8.50
N LEU A 67 -10.62 4.06 -7.76
CA LEU A 67 -10.72 4.65 -6.42
C LEU A 67 -10.10 6.04 -6.47
N THR A 68 -10.85 7.05 -6.03
CA THR A 68 -10.34 8.42 -5.90
C THR A 68 -10.58 8.96 -4.51
N ALA A 69 -9.62 9.71 -3.98
CA ALA A 69 -9.70 10.35 -2.68
C ALA A 69 -9.00 11.72 -2.73
N ASN A 70 -9.53 12.69 -2.02
CA ASN A 70 -8.88 13.99 -1.85
C ASN A 70 -8.05 14.08 -0.55
N GLY A 71 -7.93 12.98 0.19
CA GLY A 71 -7.16 12.87 1.41
C GLY A 71 -6.41 11.54 1.49
N GLN A 72 -6.18 11.04 2.68
CA GLN A 72 -5.35 9.88 2.96
C GLN A 72 -6.21 8.62 3.13
N VAL A 73 -5.91 7.59 2.38
CA VAL A 73 -6.59 6.29 2.43
C VAL A 73 -5.64 5.20 2.87
N PHE A 74 -5.95 4.59 4.01
CA PHE A 74 -5.34 3.36 4.49
C PHE A 74 -6.29 2.21 4.18
N PHE A 75 -5.80 1.18 3.52
CA PHE A 75 -6.58 0.04 3.08
C PHE A 75 -5.91 -1.25 3.56
N VAL A 76 -6.54 -1.97 4.49
CA VAL A 76 -5.93 -3.16 5.08
C VAL A 76 -6.84 -4.37 4.94
N ASN A 77 -6.30 -5.45 4.38
CA ASN A 77 -6.97 -6.73 4.25
C ASN A 77 -6.00 -7.90 4.53
N PRO A 78 -6.16 -8.63 5.63
CA PRO A 78 -5.31 -9.76 5.97
C PRO A 78 -5.26 -10.87 4.92
N ALA A 79 -6.35 -11.02 4.15
CA ALA A 79 -6.43 -12.05 3.11
C ALA A 79 -5.69 -11.67 1.80
N GLY A 80 -5.30 -10.40 1.64
CA GLY A 80 -4.59 -9.91 0.47
C GLY A 80 -5.33 -8.83 -0.31
N VAL A 81 -4.61 -8.16 -1.20
CA VAL A 81 -5.15 -7.11 -2.09
C VAL A 81 -4.59 -7.26 -3.49
N THR A 82 -5.47 -7.29 -4.48
CA THR A 82 -5.11 -7.26 -5.89
C THR A 82 -5.67 -6.02 -6.56
N PHE A 83 -4.79 -5.22 -7.14
CA PHE A 83 -5.15 -4.13 -8.05
C PHE A 83 -5.12 -4.67 -9.47
N GLY A 84 -6.27 -4.77 -10.12
CA GLY A 84 -6.40 -5.34 -11.46
C GLY A 84 -5.78 -4.47 -12.54
N ALA A 85 -5.59 -5.00 -13.74
CA ALA A 85 -4.90 -4.33 -14.84
C ALA A 85 -5.57 -3.01 -15.29
N ASN A 86 -6.88 -2.87 -15.09
CA ASN A 86 -7.63 -1.66 -15.42
C ASN A 86 -7.90 -0.79 -14.18
N SER A 87 -7.33 -1.15 -13.01
CA SER A 87 -7.53 -0.35 -11.81
C SER A 87 -6.77 0.98 -11.86
N VAL A 88 -7.41 2.02 -11.34
CA VAL A 88 -6.83 3.35 -11.20
C VAL A 88 -7.10 3.85 -9.79
N ILE A 89 -6.06 3.98 -9.00
CA ILE A 89 -6.12 4.51 -7.64
C ILE A 89 -5.50 5.90 -7.63
N ARG A 90 -6.23 6.90 -7.12
CA ARG A 90 -5.74 8.28 -6.94
C ARG A 90 -6.09 8.78 -5.55
N ALA A 91 -5.11 9.29 -4.83
CA ALA A 91 -5.29 9.84 -3.48
C ALA A 91 -4.23 10.90 -3.18
N ASP A 92 -4.38 11.61 -2.06
CA ASP A 92 -3.27 12.40 -1.52
C ASP A 92 -2.19 11.46 -0.97
N VAL A 93 -2.58 10.52 -0.09
CA VAL A 93 -1.77 9.42 0.41
C VAL A 93 -2.54 8.11 0.25
N PHE A 94 -1.87 7.05 -0.18
CA PHE A 94 -2.46 5.72 -0.28
C PHE A 94 -1.53 4.66 0.32
N MET A 95 -1.98 4.00 1.38
CA MET A 95 -1.26 2.91 2.04
C MET A 95 -2.10 1.64 1.97
N ALA A 96 -1.63 0.62 1.29
CA ALA A 96 -2.27 -0.69 1.24
C ALA A 96 -1.43 -1.74 1.96
N ALA A 97 -2.05 -2.48 2.87
CA ALA A 97 -1.39 -3.56 3.57
C ALA A 97 -2.21 -4.85 3.50
N ALA A 98 -1.57 -5.93 3.09
CA ALA A 98 -2.13 -7.28 3.18
C ALA A 98 -1.97 -7.82 4.61
N GLY A 99 -2.68 -7.18 5.55
CA GLY A 99 -2.51 -7.42 6.97
C GLY A 99 -3.47 -6.62 7.83
N GLN A 100 -2.98 -6.21 8.98
CA GLN A 100 -3.73 -5.48 9.99
C GLN A 100 -2.98 -4.21 10.43
N MET A 101 -3.75 -3.23 10.86
CA MET A 101 -3.30 -2.02 11.56
C MET A 101 -4.22 -1.79 12.75
N SER A 102 -3.64 -1.48 13.92
CA SER A 102 -4.43 -1.21 15.12
C SER A 102 -5.13 0.15 15.05
N ASN A 103 -6.25 0.28 15.77
CA ASN A 103 -6.93 1.58 15.89
C ASN A 103 -6.02 2.62 16.55
N GLU A 104 -5.27 2.20 17.57
CA GLU A 104 -4.37 3.08 18.32
C GLU A 104 -3.25 3.63 17.42
N ASP A 105 -2.60 2.77 16.65
CA ASP A 105 -1.55 3.19 15.70
C ASP A 105 -2.09 4.19 14.68
N PHE A 106 -3.22 3.86 14.05
CA PHE A 106 -3.84 4.77 13.07
C PHE A 106 -4.22 6.12 13.69
N LEU A 107 -4.84 6.12 14.87
CA LEU A 107 -5.25 7.36 15.54
C LEU A 107 -4.06 8.21 16.00
N ASN A 108 -2.92 7.58 16.30
CA ASN A 108 -1.69 8.25 16.70
C ASN A 108 -0.71 8.56 15.54
N ASN A 109 -1.11 8.32 14.27
CA ASN A 109 -0.26 8.45 13.07
C ASN A 109 0.99 7.56 13.11
N ILE A 110 0.88 6.39 13.72
CA ILE A 110 1.93 5.38 13.75
C ILE A 110 1.64 4.40 12.62
N GLN A 111 2.58 4.23 11.72
CA GLN A 111 2.42 3.33 10.57
C GLN A 111 3.06 1.97 10.89
N ASN A 112 2.36 1.17 11.69
CA ASN A 112 2.72 -0.21 12.00
C ASN A 112 1.71 -1.16 11.35
N PHE A 113 2.22 -2.17 10.65
CA PHE A 113 1.41 -3.16 9.95
C PHE A 113 1.89 -4.57 10.30
N SER A 114 0.96 -5.44 10.69
CA SER A 114 1.20 -6.88 10.85
C SER A 114 0.63 -7.61 9.63
N LEU A 115 1.46 -8.31 8.89
CA LEU A 115 1.16 -8.79 7.55
C LEU A 115 0.94 -10.31 7.52
N THR A 116 -0.10 -10.74 6.81
CA THR A 116 -0.45 -12.16 6.66
C THR A 116 -0.76 -12.56 5.23
N GLY A 117 -1.01 -11.60 4.37
CA GLY A 117 -1.37 -11.80 2.97
C GLY A 117 -0.38 -11.17 2.00
N ASN A 118 -0.72 -11.23 0.72
CA ASN A 118 0.11 -10.73 -0.37
C ASN A 118 -0.57 -9.55 -1.08
N ILE A 119 0.26 -8.72 -1.74
CA ILE A 119 -0.22 -7.66 -2.63
C ILE A 119 0.23 -7.94 -4.06
N GLU A 120 -0.69 -7.76 -5.01
CA GLU A 120 -0.39 -7.72 -6.43
C GLU A 120 -0.92 -6.43 -7.04
N ASN A 121 -0.05 -5.68 -7.74
CA ASN A 121 -0.44 -4.53 -8.53
C ASN A 121 -0.22 -4.79 -10.01
N LEU A 122 -1.31 -4.79 -10.77
CA LEU A 122 -1.32 -4.87 -12.24
C LEU A 122 -1.76 -3.55 -12.88
N GLY A 123 -2.30 -2.61 -12.07
CA GLY A 123 -2.90 -1.35 -12.50
C GLY A 123 -2.03 -0.12 -12.24
N SER A 124 -2.66 1.01 -12.05
CA SER A 124 -1.99 2.29 -11.79
C SER A 124 -2.41 2.85 -10.43
N ILE A 125 -1.42 3.13 -9.58
CA ILE A 125 -1.58 3.78 -8.29
C ILE A 125 -0.81 5.10 -8.33
N GLN A 126 -1.51 6.22 -8.20
CA GLN A 126 -0.95 7.56 -8.27
C GLN A 126 -1.36 8.38 -7.06
N THR A 127 -0.39 8.94 -6.36
CA THR A 127 -0.62 9.81 -5.21
C THR A 127 0.05 11.16 -5.38
N GLU A 128 -0.49 12.17 -4.72
CA GLU A 128 0.18 13.47 -4.64
C GLU A 128 1.38 13.41 -3.69
N ASN A 129 1.24 12.69 -2.58
CA ASN A 129 2.28 12.56 -1.57
C ASN A 129 2.72 11.08 -1.46
N GLU A 130 2.42 10.39 -0.40
CA GLU A 130 3.01 9.09 -0.13
C GLU A 130 2.20 7.92 -0.70
N VAL A 131 2.89 6.88 -1.15
CA VAL A 131 2.31 5.60 -1.48
C VAL A 131 3.09 4.45 -0.83
N GLY A 132 2.39 3.49 -0.23
CA GLY A 132 2.98 2.29 0.37
C GLY A 132 2.20 1.02 0.02
N LEU A 133 2.93 -0.04 -0.36
CA LEU A 133 2.39 -1.38 -0.55
C LEU A 133 3.14 -2.36 0.35
N PHE A 134 2.41 -3.00 1.27
CA PHE A 134 2.96 -3.85 2.33
C PHE A 134 2.32 -5.23 2.32
N GLY A 135 3.09 -6.29 2.21
CA GLY A 135 2.60 -7.67 2.20
C GLY A 135 3.67 -8.66 2.60
N GLN A 136 3.29 -9.90 2.86
CA GLN A 136 4.30 -10.96 2.98
C GLN A 136 5.05 -11.13 1.66
N GLN A 137 4.33 -11.02 0.54
CA GLN A 137 4.91 -10.86 -0.79
C GLN A 137 4.25 -9.67 -1.48
N VAL A 138 5.03 -8.91 -2.24
CA VAL A 138 4.51 -7.82 -3.07
C VAL A 138 5.01 -7.99 -4.50
N VAL A 139 4.06 -8.07 -5.43
CA VAL A 139 4.33 -8.13 -6.87
C VAL A 139 3.81 -6.86 -7.53
N ASN A 140 4.69 -6.12 -8.19
CA ASN A 140 4.31 -4.97 -9.00
C ASN A 140 4.61 -5.24 -10.47
N ASN A 141 3.55 -5.39 -11.26
CA ASN A 141 3.58 -5.46 -12.73
C ASN A 141 3.02 -4.18 -13.36
N GLY A 142 2.41 -3.29 -12.55
CA GLY A 142 1.78 -2.05 -12.95
C GLY A 142 2.64 -0.83 -12.68
N GLU A 143 1.99 0.26 -12.35
CA GLU A 143 2.61 1.55 -12.09
C GLU A 143 2.29 2.04 -10.68
N ILE A 144 3.31 2.51 -9.97
CA ILE A 144 3.20 3.14 -8.66
C ILE A 144 3.90 4.50 -8.76
N VAL A 145 3.17 5.60 -8.53
CA VAL A 145 3.70 6.96 -8.64
C VAL A 145 3.35 7.78 -7.42
N SER A 146 4.35 8.37 -6.81
CA SER A 146 4.22 9.43 -5.81
C SER A 146 4.75 10.74 -6.40
N ASN A 147 3.89 11.73 -6.58
CA ASN A 147 4.28 12.98 -7.26
C ASN A 147 5.26 13.81 -6.42
N ASN A 148 5.05 13.92 -5.12
CA ASN A 148 5.81 14.82 -4.25
C ASN A 148 6.33 14.13 -2.97
N GLY A 149 6.15 12.82 -2.83
CA GLY A 149 6.52 12.09 -1.62
C GLY A 149 7.32 10.83 -1.91
N TYR A 150 7.19 9.88 -1.04
CA TYR A 150 7.89 8.61 -1.16
C TYR A 150 6.99 7.49 -1.68
N ALA A 151 7.60 6.55 -2.39
CA ALA A 151 7.00 5.29 -2.78
C ALA A 151 7.72 4.14 -2.05
N ILE A 152 6.97 3.42 -1.22
CA ILE A 152 7.48 2.29 -0.45
C ILE A 152 6.85 1.00 -0.95
N VAL A 153 7.67 0.00 -1.17
CA VAL A 153 7.26 -1.38 -1.34
C VAL A 153 8.01 -2.22 -0.31
N ALA A 154 7.28 -2.87 0.60
CA ALA A 154 7.94 -3.64 1.63
C ALA A 154 7.29 -5.01 1.84
N SER A 155 8.13 -6.02 2.16
CA SER A 155 7.69 -7.39 2.44
C SER A 155 8.30 -7.92 3.73
N GLY A 156 7.47 -8.59 4.54
CA GLY A 156 7.84 -9.18 5.82
C GLY A 156 6.61 -9.53 6.63
N ASP A 157 6.77 -9.89 7.90
CA ASP A 157 5.66 -10.19 8.80
C ASP A 157 5.17 -8.92 9.54
N GLU A 158 6.09 -8.01 9.87
CA GLU A 158 5.75 -6.70 10.44
C GLU A 158 6.53 -5.59 9.76
N ILE A 159 5.85 -4.50 9.48
CA ILE A 159 6.41 -3.31 8.85
C ILE A 159 6.17 -2.10 9.75
N HIS A 160 7.25 -1.37 10.05
CA HIS A 160 7.20 -0.11 10.77
C HIS A 160 7.76 1.00 9.88
N VAL A 161 6.89 1.89 9.41
CA VAL A 161 7.31 3.05 8.63
C VAL A 161 7.50 4.24 9.57
N ARG A 162 8.68 4.83 9.53
CA ARG A 162 9.03 6.00 10.34
C ARG A 162 9.57 7.12 9.46
N GLN A 163 9.02 8.29 9.65
CA GLN A 163 9.52 9.51 9.04
C GLN A 163 10.10 10.42 10.14
N GLY A 164 11.35 10.75 10.03
CA GLY A 164 12.06 11.58 11.01
C GLY A 164 13.02 12.55 10.37
N GLY A 165 13.70 13.37 11.18
CA GLY A 165 14.63 14.41 10.71
C GLY A 165 15.83 13.90 9.89
N THR A 166 16.08 12.59 9.87
CA THR A 166 17.12 11.92 9.07
C THR A 166 16.57 11.28 7.79
N GLY A 167 15.27 11.42 7.49
CA GLY A 167 14.61 10.85 6.33
C GLY A 167 13.66 9.70 6.66
N LEU A 168 13.31 8.95 5.63
CA LEU A 168 12.43 7.79 5.68
C LEU A 168 13.22 6.55 6.10
N SER A 169 12.71 5.80 7.08
CA SER A 169 13.14 4.44 7.39
C SER A 169 11.95 3.48 7.37
N VAL A 170 12.20 2.27 6.93
CA VAL A 170 11.26 1.17 6.96
C VAL A 170 11.95 0.02 7.66
N ASP A 171 11.51 -0.28 8.87
CA ASP A 171 11.99 -1.42 9.63
C ASP A 171 11.08 -2.61 9.31
N VAL A 172 11.66 -3.70 8.84
CA VAL A 172 10.97 -4.96 8.56
C VAL A 172 11.38 -5.96 9.62
N THR A 173 10.41 -6.56 10.29
CA THR A 173 10.66 -7.65 11.23
C THR A 173 9.99 -8.92 10.71
N GLU A 174 10.61 -10.05 10.97
CA GLU A 174 10.08 -11.37 10.68
C GLU A 174 9.99 -12.22 11.95
N ALA A 175 8.92 -12.99 12.06
CA ALA A 175 8.61 -13.72 13.29
C ALA A 175 9.40 -15.05 13.44
N ALA A 176 10.02 -15.58 12.38
CA ALA A 176 10.81 -16.82 12.42
C ALA A 176 11.69 -16.98 11.19
N GLU A 177 12.90 -17.47 11.38
CA GLU A 177 13.74 -18.03 10.32
C GLU A 177 12.99 -19.17 9.62
N GLY A 178 12.73 -18.99 8.33
CA GLY A 178 12.11 -20.01 7.51
C GLY A 178 12.19 -19.62 6.05
N SER A 179 12.70 -20.50 5.20
CA SER A 179 12.68 -20.27 3.77
C SER A 179 11.24 -20.33 3.26
N LYS A 180 10.56 -19.20 3.16
CA LYS A 180 9.29 -19.10 2.43
C LYS A 180 9.57 -19.31 0.95
N ASN A 181 8.69 -20.02 0.26
CA ASN A 181 8.78 -20.17 -1.18
C ASN A 181 8.38 -18.89 -1.88
N GLY A 182 9.15 -18.49 -2.90
CA GLY A 182 8.84 -17.32 -3.72
C GLY A 182 9.87 -16.19 -3.58
N ILE A 183 9.40 -14.99 -3.85
CA ILE A 183 10.18 -13.74 -3.84
C ILE A 183 9.43 -12.75 -2.94
N GLY A 184 10.12 -12.11 -2.01
CA GLY A 184 9.51 -11.13 -1.13
C GLY A 184 8.94 -9.94 -1.90
N ILE A 185 9.78 -9.22 -2.62
CA ILE A 185 9.38 -8.13 -3.52
C ILE A 185 9.77 -8.48 -4.95
N LYS A 186 8.78 -8.46 -5.87
CA LYS A 186 9.01 -8.62 -7.30
C LYS A 186 8.50 -7.39 -8.04
N ASN A 187 9.42 -6.55 -8.52
CA ASN A 187 9.05 -5.40 -9.35
C ASN A 187 9.41 -5.64 -10.82
N LEU A 188 8.39 -5.76 -11.65
CA LEU A 188 8.47 -5.84 -13.11
C LEU A 188 7.91 -4.58 -13.78
N GLY A 189 7.15 -3.77 -13.02
CA GLY A 189 6.52 -2.53 -13.46
C GLY A 189 7.36 -1.29 -13.21
N THR A 190 6.70 -0.17 -12.98
CA THR A 190 7.33 1.12 -12.68
C THR A 190 7.02 1.56 -11.27
N VAL A 191 8.05 2.05 -10.56
CA VAL A 191 7.90 2.76 -9.28
C VAL A 191 8.61 4.10 -9.40
N ASP A 192 7.86 5.20 -9.19
CA ASP A 192 8.34 6.59 -9.31
C ASP A 192 8.00 7.35 -8.02
N GLY A 193 8.96 8.11 -7.51
CA GLY A 193 8.76 8.90 -6.29
C GLY A 193 9.84 9.95 -6.10
N GLU A 194 9.67 10.83 -5.13
CA GLU A 194 10.77 11.67 -4.66
C GLU A 194 11.85 10.81 -4.00
N GLU A 195 11.40 9.93 -3.11
CA GLU A 195 12.22 8.85 -2.55
C GLU A 195 11.53 7.51 -2.86
N VAL A 196 12.27 6.53 -3.33
CA VAL A 196 11.78 5.17 -3.56
C VAL A 196 12.50 4.22 -2.62
N MET A 197 11.75 3.39 -1.90
CA MET A 197 12.30 2.40 -1.00
C MET A 197 11.68 1.03 -1.24
N PHE A 198 12.54 0.04 -1.49
CA PHE A 198 12.20 -1.37 -1.38
C PHE A 198 12.88 -1.93 -0.13
N SER A 199 12.09 -2.55 0.75
CA SER A 199 12.60 -3.14 1.99
C SER A 199 12.00 -4.54 2.17
N ALA A 200 12.86 -5.55 2.28
CA ALA A 200 12.43 -6.92 2.48
C ALA A 200 13.17 -7.55 3.66
N GLY A 201 12.46 -8.37 4.43
CA GLY A 201 13.05 -9.23 5.42
C GLY A 201 13.75 -10.45 4.82
N ASP A 202 14.25 -11.35 5.65
CA ASP A 202 15.09 -12.49 5.28
C ASP A 202 14.34 -13.82 5.04
N ALA A 203 13.00 -13.81 5.11
CA ALA A 203 12.19 -15.03 4.95
C ALA A 203 12.33 -15.71 3.59
N PHE A 204 12.77 -14.99 2.56
CA PHE A 204 12.85 -15.49 1.19
C PHE A 204 14.28 -15.64 0.71
N ALA A 205 14.59 -16.74 0.00
CA ALA A 205 15.89 -16.92 -0.64
C ALA A 205 16.21 -15.80 -1.64
N THR A 206 15.19 -15.29 -2.36
CA THR A 206 15.26 -14.04 -3.11
C THR A 206 14.38 -13.01 -2.41
N ALA A 207 15.01 -12.11 -1.68
CA ALA A 207 14.28 -11.07 -0.96
C ALA A 207 13.66 -10.05 -1.93
N ILE A 208 14.44 -9.57 -2.90
CA ILE A 208 14.01 -8.56 -3.86
C ILE A 208 14.46 -8.94 -5.27
N GLN A 209 13.52 -8.97 -6.21
CA GLN A 209 13.77 -9.02 -7.65
C GLN A 209 13.31 -7.69 -8.28
N GLN A 210 14.26 -6.85 -8.67
CA GLN A 210 14.03 -5.58 -9.35
C GLN A 210 14.38 -5.73 -10.83
N SER A 211 13.38 -6.01 -11.68
CA SER A 211 13.55 -6.16 -13.13
C SER A 211 12.81 -5.08 -13.94
N GLY A 212 11.95 -4.31 -13.31
CA GLY A 212 11.22 -3.19 -13.90
C GLY A 212 12.00 -1.87 -13.88
N THR A 213 11.31 -0.76 -13.67
CA THR A 213 11.88 0.58 -13.63
C THR A 213 11.66 1.24 -12.28
N VAL A 214 12.71 1.81 -11.71
CA VAL A 214 12.65 2.65 -10.52
C VAL A 214 13.16 4.04 -10.90
N LYS A 215 12.35 5.07 -10.63
CA LYS A 215 12.72 6.48 -10.80
C LYS A 215 12.60 7.19 -9.47
N ALA A 216 13.67 7.80 -9.01
CA ALA A 216 13.68 8.60 -7.79
C ALA A 216 14.22 10.00 -8.10
N ARG A 217 13.59 11.03 -7.53
CA ARG A 217 14.06 12.42 -7.69
C ARG A 217 15.10 12.82 -6.64
N LYS A 218 15.15 12.11 -5.50
CA LYS A 218 16.13 12.34 -4.43
C LYS A 218 16.96 11.10 -4.11
N SER A 219 16.28 9.97 -3.80
CA SER A 219 16.98 8.74 -3.43
C SER A 219 16.20 7.48 -3.80
N ALA A 220 16.92 6.44 -4.21
CA ALA A 220 16.40 5.09 -4.34
C ALA A 220 17.16 4.17 -3.38
N LYS A 221 16.46 3.48 -2.49
CA LYS A 221 17.02 2.55 -1.52
C LYS A 221 16.43 1.16 -1.76
N ILE A 222 17.28 0.15 -1.83
CA ILE A 222 16.89 -1.26 -1.92
C ILE A 222 17.58 -1.95 -0.76
N LEU A 223 16.81 -2.40 0.22
CA LEU A 223 17.29 -2.92 1.50
C LEU A 223 16.75 -4.33 1.73
N SER A 224 17.58 -5.21 2.25
CA SER A 224 17.21 -6.54 2.68
C SER A 224 18.00 -6.94 3.90
N ASP A 225 17.37 -7.54 4.90
CA ASP A 225 18.07 -8.08 6.08
C ASP A 225 18.74 -9.42 5.78
N GLY A 226 18.43 -10.05 4.65
CA GLY A 226 18.98 -11.31 4.17
C GLY A 226 18.45 -11.64 2.78
N GLY A 227 18.79 -12.84 2.28
CA GLY A 227 18.38 -13.27 0.94
C GLY A 227 19.06 -12.52 -0.20
N VAL A 228 18.76 -12.93 -1.42
CA VAL A 228 19.34 -12.36 -2.64
C VAL A 228 18.57 -11.11 -3.05
N VAL A 229 19.30 -10.06 -3.39
CA VAL A 229 18.77 -8.88 -4.09
C VAL A 229 19.22 -8.96 -5.54
N ASP A 230 18.30 -9.28 -6.45
CA ASP A 230 18.54 -9.34 -7.89
C ASP A 230 18.06 -8.05 -8.54
N VAL A 231 18.99 -7.29 -9.12
CA VAL A 231 18.71 -6.03 -9.83
C VAL A 231 19.15 -6.17 -11.27
N SER A 232 18.17 -6.41 -12.15
CA SER A 232 18.38 -6.47 -13.61
C SER A 232 17.67 -5.33 -14.35
N GLY A 233 16.78 -4.61 -13.66
CA GLY A 233 16.02 -3.47 -14.19
C GLY A 233 16.73 -2.12 -14.08
N GLY A 234 16.09 -1.09 -14.61
CA GLY A 234 16.59 0.28 -14.56
C GLY A 234 16.34 0.96 -13.21
N ILE A 235 17.37 1.58 -12.64
CA ILE A 235 17.25 2.47 -11.48
C ILE A 235 17.84 3.82 -11.85
N THR A 236 17.06 4.88 -11.71
CA THR A 236 17.49 6.26 -11.94
C THR A 236 17.21 7.08 -10.70
N ALA A 237 18.22 7.70 -10.13
CA ALA A 237 18.09 8.73 -9.10
C ALA A 237 18.72 10.04 -9.63
N ARG A 238 18.05 11.18 -9.46
CA ARG A 238 18.50 12.49 -9.97
C ARG A 238 18.59 13.49 -8.86
#